data_b22a7ddc9114ae2d2cbac070aa6e7a91
#
_entry.id   b22a7ddc9114ae2d2cbac070aa6e7a91
#
_cell.length_a   1.000
_cell.length_b   1.000
_cell.length_c   1.000
_cell.angle_alpha   90.00
_cell.angle_beta   90.00
_cell.angle_gamma   90.00
#
_symmetry.space_group_name_H-M   'P 1'
#
loop_
_entity.id
_entity.type
_entity.pdbx_description
1 polymer ?
#
loop_
_entity_poly.entity_id
_entity_poly.type
_entity_poly.pdbx_seq_one_letter_code
_entity_poly.pdbx_strand_id
1 'polypeptide(L)'
;MEALTLATRPKRTPKIPDSLIWEVLDGQPLYRRGYMDVVRKLKTHGDIMGTSSYQSIIITYLTKILARQLDDAKFDYLINEIGVHLKHKDNISNDIAIFNKIEGQKFSKKYVDFAPKIAIEVDIDIDPSSMSDIDYLNKKTQKMLDFGVERVLWILTNSKKVLVATPQNDWLTIDWDKDIEILEGITFNIQSYLTERGIEI
;
A
#
# COMPACT_ATOMS: atom_id res chain seq x y z
N MET A 1 -33.94 -32.64 -41.28
CA MET A 1 -32.93 -31.56 -41.27
C MET A 1 -32.44 -31.39 -39.84
N GLU A 2 -31.28 -31.97 -39.53
CA GLU A 2 -30.66 -31.82 -38.20
C GLU A 2 -29.89 -30.52 -38.16
N ALA A 3 -30.19 -29.71 -37.14
CA ALA A 3 -29.47 -28.46 -36.91
C ALA A 3 -28.11 -28.76 -36.29
N LEU A 4 -27.03 -28.49 -37.02
CA LEU A 4 -25.66 -28.53 -36.49
C LEU A 4 -25.51 -27.42 -35.43
N THR A 5 -25.48 -27.81 -34.17
CA THR A 5 -25.10 -26.94 -33.07
C THR A 5 -23.61 -26.71 -33.13
N LEU A 6 -23.19 -25.53 -33.61
CA LEU A 6 -21.78 -25.08 -33.58
C LEU A 6 -21.36 -24.92 -32.11
N ALA A 7 -20.56 -25.86 -31.61
CA ALA A 7 -19.91 -25.73 -30.31
C ALA A 7 -18.96 -24.53 -30.31
N THR A 8 -19.33 -23.46 -29.63
CA THR A 8 -18.47 -22.31 -29.40
C THR A 8 -17.25 -22.72 -28.59
N ARG A 9 -16.04 -22.64 -29.16
CA ARG A 9 -14.79 -22.85 -28.44
C ARG A 9 -14.76 -21.92 -27.22
N PRO A 10 -14.44 -22.43 -26.00
CA PRO A 10 -14.29 -21.56 -24.85
C PRO A 10 -13.22 -20.51 -25.16
N LYS A 11 -13.56 -19.23 -24.98
CA LYS A 11 -12.60 -18.12 -25.10
C LYS A 11 -11.51 -18.37 -24.07
N ARG A 12 -10.27 -18.64 -24.53
CA ARG A 12 -9.11 -18.73 -23.64
C ARG A 12 -8.99 -17.40 -22.90
N THR A 13 -9.04 -17.45 -21.57
CA THR A 13 -8.72 -16.30 -20.73
C THR A 13 -7.29 -15.84 -21.09
N PRO A 14 -7.06 -14.59 -21.46
CA PRO A 14 -5.73 -14.12 -21.82
C PRO A 14 -4.81 -14.29 -20.61
N LYS A 15 -3.58 -14.78 -20.88
CA LYS A 15 -2.56 -14.87 -19.82
C LYS A 15 -2.19 -13.45 -19.39
N ILE A 16 -2.36 -13.14 -18.10
CA ILE A 16 -1.99 -11.85 -17.53
C ILE A 16 -0.46 -11.83 -17.36
N PRO A 17 0.24 -10.81 -17.89
CA PRO A 17 1.68 -10.66 -17.69
C PRO A 17 2.05 -10.47 -16.23
N ASP A 18 3.14 -11.09 -15.78
CA ASP A 18 3.65 -10.97 -14.40
C ASP A 18 4.02 -9.51 -14.05
N SER A 19 4.37 -8.69 -15.05
CA SER A 19 4.64 -7.26 -14.87
C SER A 19 3.44 -6.42 -14.41
N LEU A 20 2.22 -6.99 -14.46
CA LEU A 20 0.99 -6.35 -13.96
C LEU A 20 0.65 -6.77 -12.53
N ILE A 21 1.43 -7.69 -11.94
CA ILE A 21 1.29 -8.07 -10.53
C ILE A 21 1.78 -6.91 -9.67
N TRP A 22 0.92 -6.43 -8.80
CA TRP A 22 1.22 -5.39 -7.81
C TRP A 22 1.84 -5.99 -6.55
N GLU A 23 1.17 -6.97 -5.97
CA GLU A 23 1.59 -7.68 -4.77
C GLU A 23 1.22 -9.15 -4.85
N VAL A 24 1.76 -9.94 -3.93
CA VAL A 24 1.38 -11.35 -3.78
C VAL A 24 1.02 -11.61 -2.32
N LEU A 25 -0.23 -12.03 -2.05
CA LEU A 25 -0.70 -12.40 -0.72
C LEU A 25 -1.17 -13.86 -0.72
N ASP A 26 -0.61 -14.68 0.18
CA ASP A 26 -0.85 -16.13 0.27
C ASP A 26 -0.67 -16.87 -1.07
N GLY A 27 0.29 -16.44 -1.85
CA GLY A 27 0.56 -16.99 -3.18
C GLY A 27 -0.44 -16.54 -4.26
N GLN A 28 -1.40 -15.68 -3.93
CA GLN A 28 -2.33 -15.08 -4.87
C GLN A 28 -1.75 -13.77 -5.42
N PRO A 29 -1.57 -13.63 -6.74
CA PRO A 29 -1.19 -12.37 -7.33
C PRO A 29 -2.36 -11.37 -7.25
N LEU A 30 -2.07 -10.19 -6.79
CA LEU A 30 -2.97 -9.04 -6.80
C LEU A 30 -2.50 -8.08 -7.88
N TYR A 31 -3.41 -7.58 -8.67
CA TYR A 31 -3.12 -6.75 -9.81
C TYR A 31 -3.46 -5.29 -9.50
N ARG A 32 -2.70 -4.37 -10.10
CA ARG A 32 -2.97 -2.94 -10.02
C ARG A 32 -4.33 -2.61 -10.65
N ARG A 33 -5.02 -1.64 -10.10
CA ARG A 33 -6.30 -1.15 -10.65
C ARG A 33 -6.16 -0.76 -12.11
N GLY A 34 -7.08 -1.24 -12.95
CA GLY A 34 -7.07 -1.01 -14.38
C GLY A 34 -6.19 -1.96 -15.20
N TYR A 35 -5.60 -3.00 -14.62
CA TYR A 35 -4.76 -3.96 -15.34
C TYR A 35 -5.49 -4.64 -16.51
N MET A 36 -6.80 -4.86 -16.41
CA MET A 36 -7.58 -5.47 -17.47
C MET A 36 -7.67 -4.60 -18.73
N ASP A 37 -7.60 -3.27 -18.60
CA ASP A 37 -7.53 -2.37 -19.76
C ASP A 37 -6.20 -2.55 -20.50
N VAL A 38 -5.12 -2.81 -19.78
CA VAL A 38 -3.81 -3.13 -20.37
C VAL A 38 -3.85 -4.48 -21.08
N VAL A 39 -4.42 -5.51 -20.45
CA VAL A 39 -4.60 -6.84 -21.07
C VAL A 39 -5.44 -6.76 -22.34
N ARG A 40 -6.48 -5.92 -22.36
CA ARG A 40 -7.33 -5.65 -23.52
C ARG A 40 -6.71 -4.69 -24.54
N LYS A 41 -5.51 -4.17 -24.27
CA LYS A 41 -4.81 -3.17 -25.11
C LYS A 41 -5.56 -1.84 -25.27
N LEU A 42 -6.39 -1.48 -24.32
CA LEU A 42 -7.09 -0.19 -24.23
C LEU A 42 -6.20 0.87 -23.59
N LYS A 43 -5.25 0.43 -22.75
CA LYS A 43 -4.24 1.25 -22.09
C LYS A 43 -2.86 0.61 -22.20
N THR A 44 -1.83 1.40 -22.03
CA THR A 44 -0.46 0.90 -21.83
C THR A 44 -0.20 0.61 -20.35
N HIS A 45 0.85 -0.12 -20.03
CA HIS A 45 1.30 -0.30 -18.65
C HIS A 45 1.59 1.05 -17.97
N GLY A 46 2.24 1.98 -18.69
CA GLY A 46 2.53 3.32 -18.18
C GLY A 46 1.30 4.14 -17.77
N ASP A 47 0.15 3.90 -18.41
CA ASP A 47 -1.09 4.63 -18.11
C ASP A 47 -1.72 4.27 -16.75
N ILE A 48 -1.27 3.18 -16.13
CA ILE A 48 -1.78 2.69 -14.85
C ILE A 48 -0.74 2.69 -13.73
N MET A 49 0.48 3.20 -13.99
CA MET A 49 1.58 3.19 -13.01
C MET A 49 1.66 4.43 -12.14
N GLY A 50 1.00 5.51 -12.52
CA GLY A 50 1.04 6.78 -11.78
C GLY A 50 0.15 6.76 -10.54
N THR A 51 0.59 7.43 -9.48
CA THR A 51 -0.21 7.72 -8.29
C THR A 51 -1.01 9.02 -8.47
N SER A 52 -2.06 9.21 -7.70
CA SER A 52 -2.81 10.46 -7.71
C SER A 52 -2.00 11.62 -7.14
N SER A 53 -2.32 12.86 -7.54
CA SER A 53 -1.68 14.05 -6.95
C SER A 53 -1.98 14.17 -5.44
N TYR A 54 -3.12 13.69 -4.97
CA TYR A 54 -3.47 13.63 -3.55
C TYR A 54 -2.56 12.68 -2.78
N GLN A 55 -2.40 11.46 -3.26
CA GLN A 55 -1.49 10.49 -2.66
C GLN A 55 -0.07 11.06 -2.59
N SER A 56 0.42 11.63 -3.70
CA SER A 56 1.76 12.21 -3.78
C SER A 56 1.97 13.37 -2.79
N ILE A 57 0.97 14.24 -2.59
CA ILE A 57 1.12 15.37 -1.68
C ILE A 57 1.08 14.95 -0.21
N ILE A 58 0.27 13.93 0.12
CA ILE A 58 0.22 13.35 1.46
C ILE A 58 1.55 12.65 1.79
N ILE A 59 2.07 11.83 0.89
CA ILE A 59 3.38 11.18 1.05
C ILE A 59 4.47 12.24 1.24
N THR A 60 4.45 13.32 0.44
CA THR A 60 5.38 14.45 0.58
C THR A 60 5.27 15.12 1.95
N TYR A 61 4.05 15.30 2.46
CA TYR A 61 3.82 15.88 3.79
C TYR A 61 4.43 15.02 4.89
N LEU A 62 4.09 13.74 4.91
CA LEU A 62 4.61 12.79 5.89
C LEU A 62 6.14 12.69 5.83
N THR A 63 6.71 12.63 4.62
CA THR A 63 8.16 12.62 4.41
C THR A 63 8.82 13.86 5.02
N LYS A 64 8.20 15.06 4.88
CA LYS A 64 8.74 16.29 5.50
C LYS A 64 8.68 16.27 7.02
N ILE A 65 7.63 15.69 7.62
CA ILE A 65 7.53 15.51 9.07
C ILE A 65 8.66 14.59 9.54
N LEU A 66 8.80 13.43 8.92
CA LEU A 66 9.81 12.44 9.27
C LEU A 66 11.23 13.03 9.12
N ALA A 67 11.52 13.70 8.02
CA ALA A 67 12.82 14.33 7.79
C ALA A 67 13.21 15.40 8.84
N ARG A 68 12.22 16.00 9.51
CA ARG A 68 12.46 17.06 10.50
C ARG A 68 12.47 16.57 11.93
N GLN A 69 11.75 15.51 12.23
CA GLN A 69 11.44 15.10 13.61
C GLN A 69 11.93 13.71 13.97
N LEU A 70 12.15 12.83 12.97
CA LEU A 70 12.60 11.48 13.24
C LEU A 70 14.04 11.49 13.75
N ASP A 71 14.31 10.76 14.81
CA ASP A 71 15.67 10.60 15.35
C ASP A 71 16.50 9.70 14.41
N ASP A 72 17.32 10.34 13.59
CA ASP A 72 18.18 9.66 12.60
C ASP A 72 19.25 8.74 13.26
N ALA A 73 19.50 8.88 14.56
CA ALA A 73 20.37 7.93 15.26
C ALA A 73 19.69 6.59 15.55
N LYS A 74 18.35 6.57 15.64
CA LYS A 74 17.56 5.40 16.00
C LYS A 74 16.83 4.76 14.82
N PHE A 75 16.46 5.54 13.82
CA PHE A 75 15.55 5.10 12.78
C PHE A 75 16.06 5.44 11.38
N ASP A 76 15.72 4.58 10.43
CA ASP A 76 15.70 4.87 9.00
C ASP A 76 14.26 4.91 8.52
N TYR A 77 13.92 5.80 7.59
CA TYR A 77 12.66 5.71 6.86
C TYR A 77 12.92 5.60 5.36
N LEU A 78 12.14 4.74 4.72
CA LEU A 78 12.19 4.51 3.29
C LEU A 78 10.83 4.88 2.69
N ILE A 79 10.88 5.39 1.47
CA ILE A 79 9.70 5.79 0.68
C ILE A 79 9.74 5.12 -0.69
N ASN A 80 8.69 5.28 -1.49
CA ASN A 80 8.66 4.84 -2.88
C ASN A 80 8.44 3.32 -3.03
N GLU A 81 7.30 2.85 -2.49
CA GLU A 81 6.84 1.47 -2.67
C GLU A 81 7.89 0.42 -2.25
N ILE A 82 8.33 0.53 -0.99
CA ILE A 82 9.34 -0.37 -0.45
C ILE A 82 8.85 -1.81 -0.47
N GLY A 83 9.49 -2.65 -1.27
CA GLY A 83 9.20 -4.07 -1.31
C GLY A 83 9.61 -4.78 -0.03
N VAL A 84 8.68 -5.50 0.60
CA VAL A 84 8.89 -6.31 1.79
C VAL A 84 8.55 -7.77 1.49
N HIS A 85 9.49 -8.67 1.76
CA HIS A 85 9.32 -10.11 1.64
C HIS A 85 8.87 -10.67 2.98
N LEU A 86 7.57 -10.96 3.13
CA LEU A 86 7.03 -11.49 4.38
C LEU A 86 7.40 -12.97 4.59
N LYS A 87 7.19 -13.77 3.55
CA LYS A 87 7.53 -15.20 3.48
C LYS A 87 7.46 -15.70 2.04
N HIS A 88 7.75 -16.97 1.81
CA HIS A 88 7.61 -17.58 0.48
C HIS A 88 6.23 -17.30 -0.13
N LYS A 89 6.21 -16.69 -1.31
CA LYS A 89 5.01 -16.25 -2.05
C LYS A 89 4.15 -15.18 -1.35
N ASP A 90 4.74 -14.41 -0.43
CA ASP A 90 4.10 -13.26 0.18
C ASP A 90 5.07 -12.06 0.07
N ASN A 91 4.79 -11.20 -0.89
CA ASN A 91 5.53 -9.97 -1.13
C ASN A 91 4.56 -8.80 -1.21
N ILE A 92 4.82 -7.80 -0.41
CA ILE A 92 4.04 -6.56 -0.37
C ILE A 92 4.93 -5.36 -0.62
N SER A 93 4.34 -4.21 -0.86
CA SER A 93 5.02 -2.91 -0.85
C SER A 93 4.40 -1.99 0.20
N ASN A 94 5.16 -1.01 0.66
CA ASN A 94 4.67 0.07 1.52
C ASN A 94 5.03 1.42 0.92
N ASP A 95 4.14 2.42 1.01
CA ASP A 95 4.42 3.78 0.55
C ASP A 95 5.54 4.41 1.39
N ILE A 96 5.45 4.27 2.72
CA ILE A 96 6.48 4.68 3.67
C ILE A 96 6.67 3.56 4.71
N ALA A 97 7.92 3.23 4.99
CA ALA A 97 8.28 2.28 6.04
C ALA A 97 9.37 2.86 6.94
N ILE A 98 9.19 2.78 8.26
CA ILE A 98 10.15 3.25 9.27
C ILE A 98 10.76 2.02 9.94
N PHE A 99 12.07 1.98 9.98
CA PHE A 99 12.83 0.86 10.52
C PHE A 99 13.65 1.29 11.74
N ASN A 100 13.76 0.41 12.74
CA ASN A 100 14.77 0.58 13.78
C ASN A 100 16.18 0.37 13.17
N LYS A 101 17.14 1.21 13.53
CA LYS A 101 18.56 0.97 13.22
C LYS A 101 19.10 -0.12 14.13
N ILE A 102 19.27 -1.31 13.60
CA ILE A 102 19.78 -2.48 14.33
C ILE A 102 21.11 -2.88 13.72
N GLU A 103 22.11 -3.08 14.58
CA GLU A 103 23.42 -3.51 14.15
C GLU A 103 23.33 -4.84 13.36
N GLY A 104 24.00 -4.88 12.21
CA GLY A 104 23.99 -6.04 11.32
C GLY A 104 22.85 -6.09 10.31
N GLN A 105 21.79 -5.32 10.45
CA GLN A 105 20.78 -5.15 9.41
C GLN A 105 21.34 -4.33 8.24
N LYS A 106 21.07 -4.78 7.02
CA LYS A 106 21.55 -4.11 5.80
C LYS A 106 20.46 -4.05 4.75
N PHE A 107 20.24 -2.86 4.24
CA PHE A 107 19.48 -2.68 3.00
C PHE A 107 20.31 -3.14 1.80
N SER A 108 19.66 -3.73 0.81
CA SER A 108 20.31 -4.31 -0.37
C SER A 108 19.47 -4.01 -1.62
N LYS A 109 19.89 -4.55 -2.77
CA LYS A 109 19.10 -4.48 -4.02
C LYS A 109 17.90 -5.45 -4.05
N LYS A 110 17.61 -6.14 -2.95
CA LYS A 110 16.48 -7.06 -2.82
C LYS A 110 15.39 -6.44 -1.97
N TYR A 111 14.23 -7.04 -1.96
CA TYR A 111 13.18 -6.73 -1.00
C TYR A 111 13.72 -6.89 0.42
N VAL A 112 13.22 -6.05 1.32
CA VAL A 112 13.52 -6.13 2.74
C VAL A 112 12.88 -7.40 3.31
N ASP A 113 13.62 -8.16 4.11
CA ASP A 113 13.19 -9.43 4.74
C ASP A 113 13.10 -9.34 6.27
N PHE A 114 13.03 -8.13 6.80
CA PHE A 114 12.79 -7.83 8.21
C PHE A 114 11.68 -6.77 8.34
N ALA A 115 10.97 -6.82 9.48
CA ALA A 115 9.81 -5.97 9.68
C ALA A 115 10.19 -4.50 9.85
N PRO A 116 9.51 -3.56 9.16
CA PRO A 116 9.53 -2.18 9.57
C PRO A 116 8.86 -2.04 10.96
N LYS A 117 9.28 -1.05 11.74
CA LYS A 117 8.58 -0.67 12.97
C LYS A 117 7.20 -0.11 12.66
N ILE A 118 7.12 0.78 11.68
CA ILE A 118 5.87 1.42 11.23
C ILE A 118 5.74 1.26 9.71
N ALA A 119 4.56 0.91 9.24
CA ALA A 119 4.19 0.93 7.83
C ALA A 119 3.07 1.95 7.61
N ILE A 120 3.20 2.77 6.57
CA ILE A 120 2.19 3.76 6.18
C ILE A 120 1.81 3.52 4.73
N GLU A 121 0.51 3.43 4.49
CA GLU A 121 -0.14 3.25 3.20
C GLU A 121 -1.05 4.45 2.91
N VAL A 122 -1.07 4.90 1.68
CA VAL A 122 -1.97 5.97 1.23
C VAL A 122 -2.82 5.44 0.09
N ASP A 123 -4.11 5.29 0.35
CA ASP A 123 -5.10 4.68 -0.54
C ASP A 123 -4.87 3.18 -0.86
N ILE A 124 -5.73 2.63 -1.69
CA ILE A 124 -5.72 1.22 -2.09
C ILE A 124 -5.73 1.14 -3.61
N ASP A 125 -4.67 0.61 -4.20
CA ASP A 125 -4.45 0.57 -5.66
C ASP A 125 -4.64 -0.82 -6.29
N ILE A 126 -5.12 -1.82 -5.54
CA ILE A 126 -5.45 -3.12 -6.13
C ILE A 126 -6.73 -3.06 -6.95
N ASP A 127 -6.82 -3.96 -7.94
CA ASP A 127 -8.05 -4.14 -8.70
C ASP A 127 -9.07 -4.96 -7.87
N PRO A 128 -10.28 -4.43 -7.63
CA PRO A 128 -11.29 -5.07 -6.77
C PRO A 128 -11.83 -6.39 -7.33
N SER A 129 -11.56 -6.73 -8.59
CA SER A 129 -11.94 -8.03 -9.16
C SER A 129 -11.15 -9.20 -8.57
N SER A 130 -9.97 -8.94 -8.00
CA SER A 130 -9.12 -9.94 -7.36
C SER A 130 -9.44 -10.10 -5.88
N MET A 131 -9.73 -9.01 -5.19
CA MET A 131 -10.05 -8.95 -3.77
C MET A 131 -10.74 -7.60 -3.47
N SER A 132 -11.75 -7.57 -2.60
CA SER A 132 -12.36 -6.30 -2.20
C SER A 132 -11.35 -5.40 -1.48
N ASP A 133 -11.53 -4.08 -1.58
CA ASP A 133 -10.64 -3.10 -0.92
C ASP A 133 -10.57 -3.37 0.61
N ILE A 134 -11.71 -3.70 1.25
CA ILE A 134 -11.76 -4.01 2.69
C ILE A 134 -11.02 -5.30 3.03
N ASP A 135 -11.23 -6.37 2.25
CA ASP A 135 -10.55 -7.65 2.50
C ASP A 135 -9.04 -7.50 2.30
N TYR A 136 -8.62 -6.75 1.30
CA TYR A 136 -7.21 -6.46 1.06
C TYR A 136 -6.59 -5.68 2.23
N LEU A 137 -7.22 -4.57 2.62
CA LEU A 137 -6.76 -3.74 3.74
C LEU A 137 -6.61 -4.58 5.01
N ASN A 138 -7.65 -5.34 5.37
CA ASN A 138 -7.62 -6.19 6.56
C ASN A 138 -6.53 -7.26 6.47
N LYS A 139 -6.46 -7.96 5.34
CA LYS A 139 -5.50 -9.05 5.15
C LYS A 139 -4.06 -8.58 5.11
N LYS A 140 -3.76 -7.51 4.38
CA LYS A 140 -2.41 -6.92 4.31
C LYS A 140 -1.98 -6.39 5.67
N THR A 141 -2.87 -5.67 6.36
CA THR A 141 -2.61 -5.16 7.71
C THR A 141 -2.29 -6.28 8.68
N GLN A 142 -3.12 -7.32 8.76
CA GLN A 142 -2.88 -8.45 9.65
C GLN A 142 -1.54 -9.12 9.36
N LYS A 143 -1.22 -9.34 8.08
CA LYS A 143 0.08 -9.94 7.69
C LYS A 143 1.28 -9.07 8.08
N MET A 144 1.17 -7.76 7.97
CA MET A 144 2.23 -6.85 8.43
C MET A 144 2.41 -6.95 9.95
N LEU A 145 1.33 -6.94 10.71
CA LEU A 145 1.38 -7.11 12.18
C LEU A 145 1.95 -8.47 12.58
N ASP A 146 1.53 -9.55 11.93
CA ASP A 146 2.04 -10.92 12.16
C ASP A 146 3.53 -11.05 11.81
N PHE A 147 4.01 -10.27 10.84
CA PHE A 147 5.42 -10.20 10.44
C PHE A 147 6.28 -9.45 11.44
N GLY A 148 5.68 -8.63 12.32
CA GLY A 148 6.37 -7.88 13.37
C GLY A 148 6.30 -6.36 13.24
N VAL A 149 5.47 -5.83 12.33
CA VAL A 149 5.19 -4.39 12.27
C VAL A 149 4.44 -3.99 13.55
N GLU A 150 4.90 -2.96 14.24
CA GLU A 150 4.30 -2.51 15.50
C GLU A 150 3.09 -1.61 15.29
N ARG A 151 3.04 -0.87 14.18
CA ARG A 151 1.91 -0.02 13.80
C ARG A 151 1.77 0.09 12.30
N VAL A 152 0.54 -0.05 11.82
CA VAL A 152 0.17 0.19 10.42
C VAL A 152 -0.80 1.36 10.36
N LEU A 153 -0.53 2.31 9.48
CA LEU A 153 -1.37 3.47 9.22
C LEU A 153 -1.86 3.41 7.77
N TRP A 154 -3.19 3.42 7.58
CA TRP A 154 -3.80 3.58 6.27
C TRP A 154 -4.46 4.93 6.16
N ILE A 155 -4.02 5.78 5.26
CA ILE A 155 -4.63 7.07 4.97
C ILE A 155 -5.54 6.90 3.76
N LEU A 156 -6.85 6.97 4.00
CA LEU A 156 -7.90 6.72 3.01
C LEU A 156 -8.47 8.05 2.52
N THR A 157 -8.03 8.50 1.35
CA THR A 157 -8.37 9.84 0.85
C THR A 157 -9.85 10.00 0.52
N ASN A 158 -10.48 8.98 -0.05
CA ASN A 158 -11.91 9.02 -0.41
C ASN A 158 -12.84 9.15 0.81
N SER A 159 -12.51 8.48 1.90
CA SER A 159 -13.33 8.50 3.12
C SER A 159 -12.90 9.57 4.12
N LYS A 160 -11.76 10.23 3.89
CA LYS A 160 -11.12 11.20 4.79
C LYS A 160 -10.89 10.60 6.19
N LYS A 161 -10.40 9.37 6.21
CA LYS A 161 -10.14 8.59 7.42
C LYS A 161 -8.70 8.09 7.46
N VAL A 162 -8.22 7.84 8.67
CA VAL A 162 -6.99 7.10 8.91
C VAL A 162 -7.32 5.90 9.77
N LEU A 163 -6.98 4.71 9.28
CA LEU A 163 -7.02 3.51 10.09
C LEU A 163 -5.67 3.33 10.77
N VAL A 164 -5.69 3.12 12.07
CA VAL A 164 -4.53 2.84 12.91
C VAL A 164 -4.65 1.43 13.46
N ALA A 165 -3.72 0.56 13.10
CA ALA A 165 -3.71 -0.82 13.54
C ALA A 165 -2.42 -1.14 14.32
N THR A 166 -2.58 -1.83 15.44
CA THR A 166 -1.50 -2.34 16.29
C THR A 166 -1.78 -3.80 16.69
N PRO A 167 -0.76 -4.62 17.02
CA PRO A 167 -0.94 -6.06 17.19
C PRO A 167 -1.89 -6.49 18.31
N GLN A 168 -2.06 -5.68 19.35
CA GLN A 168 -2.70 -6.10 20.61
C GLN A 168 -3.97 -5.34 20.94
N ASN A 169 -4.42 -4.46 20.04
CA ASN A 169 -5.57 -3.61 20.27
C ASN A 169 -6.55 -3.69 19.10
N ASP A 170 -7.77 -3.28 19.33
CA ASP A 170 -8.73 -3.03 18.26
C ASP A 170 -8.17 -1.95 17.31
N TRP A 171 -8.40 -2.13 16.03
CA TRP A 171 -7.99 -1.16 15.04
C TRP A 171 -8.93 0.04 15.06
N LEU A 172 -8.36 1.23 15.08
CA LEU A 172 -9.11 2.47 15.18
C LEU A 172 -9.23 3.14 13.83
N THR A 173 -10.42 3.64 13.53
CA THR A 173 -10.64 4.53 12.39
C THR A 173 -10.86 5.95 12.92
N ILE A 174 -9.98 6.86 12.55
CA ILE A 174 -9.89 8.23 13.06
C ILE A 174 -10.16 9.19 11.89
N ASP A 175 -10.86 10.29 12.16
CA ASP A 175 -11.00 11.36 11.18
C ASP A 175 -9.64 12.04 10.92
N TRP A 176 -9.32 12.35 9.70
CA TRP A 176 -8.03 12.92 9.35
C TRP A 176 -7.85 14.40 9.70
N ASP A 177 -8.89 15.02 10.31
CA ASP A 177 -8.83 16.34 10.96
C ASP A 177 -8.24 16.29 12.38
N LYS A 178 -7.96 15.09 12.89
CA LYS A 178 -7.32 14.88 14.19
C LYS A 178 -5.81 14.74 14.05
N ASP A 179 -5.11 15.03 15.14
CA ASP A 179 -3.70 14.76 15.26
C ASP A 179 -3.50 13.26 15.47
N ILE A 180 -2.75 12.63 14.58
CA ILE A 180 -2.50 11.20 14.58
C ILE A 180 -1.02 10.96 14.78
N GLU A 181 -0.68 10.16 15.78
CA GLU A 181 0.71 9.81 16.07
C GLU A 181 1.24 8.77 15.07
N ILE A 182 2.41 9.06 14.51
CA ILE A 182 3.21 8.08 13.76
C ILE A 182 4.04 7.27 14.76
N LEU A 183 4.92 7.93 15.52
CA LEU A 183 5.93 7.33 16.37
C LEU A 183 6.47 8.37 17.38
N GLU A 184 6.62 7.99 18.65
CA GLU A 184 7.37 8.76 19.68
C GLU A 184 6.98 10.26 19.75
N GLY A 185 5.68 10.58 19.70
CA GLY A 185 5.17 11.96 19.74
C GLY A 185 5.22 12.69 18.40
N ILE A 186 5.75 12.08 17.33
CA ILE A 186 5.66 12.63 15.97
C ILE A 186 4.22 12.44 15.48
N THR A 187 3.53 13.56 15.24
CA THR A 187 2.13 13.55 14.79
C THR A 187 1.96 14.20 13.43
N PHE A 188 0.85 13.89 12.77
CA PHE A 188 0.41 14.53 11.54
C PHE A 188 -1.08 14.84 11.58
N ASN A 189 -1.52 15.83 10.79
CA ASN A 189 -2.93 16.20 10.62
C ASN A 189 -3.14 16.54 9.15
N ILE A 190 -3.83 15.65 8.42
CA ILE A 190 -4.00 15.80 6.97
C ILE A 190 -4.84 17.03 6.64
N GLN A 191 -5.97 17.22 7.34
CA GLN A 191 -6.87 18.34 7.07
C GLN A 191 -6.17 19.69 7.26
N SER A 192 -5.47 19.87 8.40
CA SER A 192 -4.74 21.12 8.66
C SER A 192 -3.70 21.40 7.56
N TYR A 193 -2.92 20.40 7.19
CA TYR A 193 -1.90 20.56 6.14
C TYR A 193 -2.49 20.96 4.78
N LEU A 194 -3.59 20.34 4.38
CA LEU A 194 -4.22 20.63 3.09
C LEU A 194 -4.88 22.01 3.10
N THR A 195 -5.55 22.37 4.22
CA THR A 195 -6.17 23.69 4.41
C THR A 195 -5.13 24.81 4.35
N GLU A 196 -4.00 24.68 5.03
CA GLU A 196 -2.90 25.68 5.01
C GLU A 196 -2.34 25.91 3.60
N ARG A 197 -2.48 24.93 2.70
CA ARG A 197 -2.02 25.01 1.31
C ARG A 197 -3.12 25.43 0.34
N GLY A 198 -4.33 25.69 0.80
CA GLY A 198 -5.47 26.01 -0.06
C GLY A 198 -5.86 24.86 -0.99
N ILE A 199 -5.61 23.61 -0.57
CA ILE A 199 -5.99 22.41 -1.33
C ILE A 199 -7.38 22.00 -0.87
N GLU A 200 -8.35 22.18 -1.75
CA GLU A 200 -9.72 21.71 -1.53
C GLU A 200 -9.82 20.19 -1.76
N ILE A 201 -10.59 19.53 -0.88
CA ILE A 201 -10.81 18.08 -0.91
C ILE A 201 -12.30 17.80 -0.97
#